data_71b5a2214e4f7b25ef86ce7822878357
#
_entry.id   71b5a2214e4f7b25ef86ce7822878357
#
_cell.length_a   1.000
_cell.length_b   1.000
_cell.length_c   1.000
_cell.angle_alpha   90.00
_cell.angle_beta   90.00
_cell.angle_gamma   90.00
#
_symmetry.space_group_name_H-M   'P 1'
#
loop_
_entity.id
_entity.type
_entity.pdbx_description
1 polymer ?
#
loop_
_entity_poly.entity_id
_entity_poly.type
_entity_poly.pdbx_seq_one_letter_code
_entity_poly.pdbx_strand_id
1 'polypeptide(L)'
;MRRTLFRSFALVLALTLSAFSTALAGPPWIAIEYPANPFDRTSRDAFLTVRTYHHGDLMAKTVTGTAEGVVNGKRQSMRLDIRPGSQTGMYVVHWQRPATGRWVLVINSGYQGVTDATAVVEISPTGGVANVTVPTRALTGGWIGPRPVAAAEIDALLEGRALASVGTQMKAAR
;
A
#
# COMPACT_ATOMS: atom_id res chain seq x y z
N MET A 1 -57.39 -20.11 -4.84
CA MET A 1 -56.60 -19.18 -4.01
C MET A 1 -55.32 -19.78 -3.42
N ARG A 2 -55.19 -21.06 -3.04
CA ARG A 2 -53.96 -21.63 -2.45
C ARG A 2 -52.76 -21.71 -3.39
N ARG A 3 -52.94 -21.90 -4.72
CA ARG A 3 -51.86 -22.03 -5.70
C ARG A 3 -51.13 -20.71 -6.02
N THR A 4 -51.80 -19.57 -5.92
CA THR A 4 -51.20 -18.24 -6.15
C THR A 4 -50.34 -17.79 -4.98
N LEU A 5 -50.71 -18.09 -3.75
CA LEU A 5 -49.94 -17.81 -2.57
C LEU A 5 -48.59 -18.55 -2.54
N PHE A 6 -48.56 -19.83 -2.96
CA PHE A 6 -47.32 -20.60 -3.03
C PHE A 6 -46.35 -20.06 -4.08
N ARG A 7 -46.84 -19.57 -5.22
CA ARG A 7 -46.00 -18.98 -6.28
C ARG A 7 -45.40 -17.65 -5.85
N SER A 8 -46.15 -16.82 -5.14
CA SER A 8 -45.66 -15.56 -4.62
C SER A 8 -44.62 -15.77 -3.52
N PHE A 9 -44.79 -16.78 -2.65
CA PHE A 9 -43.82 -17.09 -1.60
C PHE A 9 -42.50 -17.63 -2.13
N ALA A 10 -42.54 -18.48 -3.17
CA ALA A 10 -41.36 -19.00 -3.84
C ALA A 10 -40.58 -17.91 -4.57
N LEU A 11 -41.27 -16.93 -5.16
CA LEU A 11 -40.60 -15.79 -5.84
C LEU A 11 -39.90 -14.86 -4.86
N VAL A 12 -40.51 -14.55 -3.70
CA VAL A 12 -39.92 -13.74 -2.65
C VAL A 12 -38.69 -14.44 -2.04
N LEU A 13 -38.80 -15.76 -1.81
CA LEU A 13 -37.68 -16.54 -1.28
C LEU A 13 -36.50 -16.61 -2.28
N ALA A 14 -36.77 -16.73 -3.57
CA ALA A 14 -35.72 -16.70 -4.59
C ALA A 14 -35.05 -15.33 -4.72
N LEU A 15 -35.80 -14.22 -4.59
CA LEU A 15 -35.20 -12.87 -4.57
C LEU A 15 -34.37 -12.61 -3.34
N THR A 16 -34.71 -13.15 -2.18
CA THR A 16 -33.91 -12.96 -0.97
C THR A 16 -32.61 -13.78 -0.97
N LEU A 17 -32.59 -14.95 -1.62
CA LEU A 17 -31.35 -15.74 -1.75
C LEU A 17 -30.34 -15.14 -2.75
N SER A 18 -30.78 -14.35 -3.71
CA SER A 18 -29.88 -13.70 -4.68
C SER A 18 -29.20 -12.44 -4.14
N ALA A 19 -29.56 -11.94 -2.96
CA ALA A 19 -28.99 -10.76 -2.35
C ALA A 19 -27.70 -11.01 -1.52
N PHE A 20 -27.30 -12.26 -1.35
CA PHE A 20 -25.99 -12.60 -0.75
C PHE A 20 -24.90 -12.62 -1.82
N SER A 21 -24.68 -11.51 -2.51
CA SER A 21 -23.38 -11.29 -3.12
C SER A 21 -22.37 -11.23 -1.98
N THR A 22 -21.54 -12.25 -1.84
CA THR A 22 -20.34 -12.15 -0.98
C THR A 22 -19.53 -10.98 -1.52
N ALA A 23 -19.58 -9.85 -0.83
CA ALA A 23 -18.66 -8.78 -1.07
C ALA A 23 -17.26 -9.37 -0.85
N LEU A 24 -16.58 -9.71 -1.94
CA LEU A 24 -15.21 -10.20 -1.90
C LEU A 24 -14.36 -9.04 -1.43
N ALA A 25 -14.04 -9.08 -0.16
CA ALA A 25 -13.25 -8.09 0.52
C ALA A 25 -11.85 -8.03 -0.12
N GLY A 26 -11.46 -6.85 -0.59
CA GLY A 26 -10.15 -6.63 -1.21
C GLY A 26 -8.99 -6.88 -0.23
N PRO A 27 -7.78 -7.17 -0.74
CA PRO A 27 -6.61 -7.38 0.09
C PRO A 27 -6.23 -6.11 0.87
N PRO A 28 -5.46 -6.25 1.96
CA PRO A 28 -4.87 -5.10 2.64
C PRO A 28 -4.04 -4.28 1.65
N TRP A 29 -4.02 -2.95 1.81
CA TRP A 29 -3.31 -2.05 0.92
C TRP A 29 -2.61 -0.95 1.68
N ILE A 30 -1.56 -0.37 1.07
CA ILE A 30 -0.83 0.81 1.53
C ILE A 30 -0.80 1.83 0.41
N ALA A 31 -1.03 3.10 0.74
CA ALA A 31 -0.91 4.21 -0.20
C ALA A 31 0.00 5.30 0.37
N ILE A 32 0.73 5.96 -0.51
CA ILE A 32 1.63 7.07 -0.19
C ILE A 32 1.05 8.34 -0.81
N GLU A 33 0.97 9.38 -0.02
CA GLU A 33 0.56 10.71 -0.45
C GLU A 33 1.76 11.65 -0.34
N TYR A 34 2.13 12.25 -1.47
CA TYR A 34 3.22 13.22 -1.58
C TYR A 34 2.85 14.33 -2.58
N PRO A 35 3.10 15.60 -2.27
CA PRO A 35 3.53 16.08 -0.95
C PRO A 35 2.48 15.86 0.14
N ALA A 36 2.92 15.88 1.39
CA ALA A 36 1.98 15.81 2.53
C ALA A 36 1.05 17.04 2.50
N ASN A 37 -0.20 16.86 2.96
CA ASN A 37 -1.19 17.93 2.95
C ASN A 37 -0.79 19.05 3.94
N PRO A 38 -0.46 20.28 3.48
CA PRO A 38 0.01 21.35 4.35
C PRO A 38 -1.11 21.96 5.23
N PHE A 39 -2.38 21.68 4.91
CA PHE A 39 -3.53 22.15 5.69
C PHE A 39 -3.88 21.23 6.86
N ASP A 40 -3.39 20.00 6.88
CA ASP A 40 -3.49 19.12 8.02
C ASP A 40 -2.34 19.41 9.01
N ARG A 41 -2.72 19.81 10.23
CA ARG A 41 -1.75 20.19 11.27
C ARG A 41 -0.79 19.05 11.63
N THR A 42 -1.22 17.78 11.51
CA THR A 42 -0.38 16.62 11.83
C THR A 42 0.64 16.32 10.75
N SER A 43 0.41 16.76 9.51
CA SER A 43 1.28 16.47 8.36
C SER A 43 2.06 17.70 7.84
N ARG A 44 1.91 18.88 8.48
CA ARG A 44 2.51 20.14 8.01
C ARG A 44 4.01 20.04 7.72
N ASP A 45 4.77 19.38 8.60
CA ASP A 45 6.22 19.23 8.50
C ASP A 45 6.63 17.81 8.10
N ALA A 46 5.66 17.00 7.65
CA ALA A 46 5.93 15.63 7.21
C ALA A 46 6.52 15.64 5.80
N PHE A 47 7.43 14.72 5.54
CA PHE A 47 7.94 14.46 4.20
C PHE A 47 6.86 13.88 3.30
N LEU A 48 6.11 12.88 3.79
CA LEU A 48 4.98 12.27 3.12
C LEU A 48 3.97 11.71 4.15
N THR A 49 2.79 11.33 3.68
CA THR A 49 1.81 10.59 4.48
C THR A 49 1.60 9.18 3.93
N VAL A 50 1.25 8.28 4.84
CA VAL A 50 0.95 6.88 4.57
C VAL A 50 -0.50 6.61 4.96
N ARG A 51 -1.25 5.95 4.09
CA ARG A 51 -2.60 5.47 4.40
C ARG A 51 -2.63 3.95 4.31
N THR A 52 -3.21 3.33 5.31
CA THR A 52 -3.37 1.87 5.37
C THR A 52 -4.84 1.51 5.26
N TYR A 53 -5.12 0.53 4.39
CA TYR A 53 -6.47 0.11 4.06
C TYR A 53 -6.67 -1.39 4.31
N HIS A 54 -7.92 -1.75 4.57
CA HIS A 54 -8.40 -3.12 4.53
C HIS A 54 -9.83 -3.09 3.99
N HIS A 55 -10.12 -3.86 2.96
CA HIS A 55 -11.41 -3.88 2.26
C HIS A 55 -11.85 -2.52 1.68
N GLY A 56 -10.90 -1.63 1.40
CA GLY A 56 -11.17 -0.29 0.88
C GLY A 56 -11.32 0.78 1.97
N ASP A 57 -11.47 0.40 3.23
CA ASP A 57 -11.61 1.32 4.35
C ASP A 57 -10.26 1.60 5.03
N LEU A 58 -10.10 2.82 5.55
CA LEU A 58 -8.95 3.18 6.38
C LEU A 58 -8.92 2.33 7.65
N MET A 59 -7.81 1.66 7.90
CA MET A 59 -7.64 0.79 9.06
C MET A 59 -6.33 1.06 9.77
N ALA A 60 -6.37 1.14 11.11
CA ALA A 60 -5.15 1.23 11.91
C ALA A 60 -4.33 -0.06 11.78
N LYS A 61 -3.06 0.09 11.38
CA LYS A 61 -2.08 -0.98 11.26
C LYS A 61 -0.77 -0.56 11.91
N THR A 62 0.10 -1.50 12.21
CA THR A 62 1.47 -1.15 12.56
C THR A 62 2.19 -0.69 11.30
N VAL A 63 2.72 0.53 11.30
CA VAL A 63 3.52 1.07 10.18
C VAL A 63 4.93 1.28 10.67
N THR A 64 5.89 0.70 9.95
CA THR A 64 7.33 0.84 10.19
C THR A 64 8.04 1.14 8.89
N GLY A 65 9.25 1.66 8.96
CA GLY A 65 10.00 1.90 7.74
C GLY A 65 11.46 2.26 7.97
N THR A 66 12.22 2.12 6.90
CA THR A 66 13.62 2.51 6.82
C THR A 66 13.89 3.35 5.59
N ALA A 67 14.83 4.26 5.69
CA ALA A 67 15.48 4.89 4.55
C ALA A 67 16.76 4.11 4.25
N GLU A 68 16.81 3.50 3.08
CA GLU A 68 17.94 2.73 2.59
C GLU A 68 18.71 3.55 1.57
N GLY A 69 20.02 3.62 1.70
CA GLY A 69 20.83 4.47 0.82
C GLY A 69 22.21 3.94 0.52
N VAL A 70 22.83 4.51 -0.51
CA VAL A 70 24.25 4.33 -0.81
C VAL A 70 24.92 5.70 -0.83
N VAL A 71 25.88 5.90 0.07
CA VAL A 71 26.66 7.12 0.22
C VAL A 71 28.13 6.77 0.10
N ASN A 72 28.83 7.39 -0.84
CA ASN A 72 30.24 7.09 -1.12
C ASN A 72 30.52 5.59 -1.30
N GLY A 73 29.63 4.87 -1.99
CA GLY A 73 29.71 3.42 -2.23
C GLY A 73 29.42 2.55 -1.02
N LYS A 74 29.02 3.12 0.14
CA LYS A 74 28.70 2.37 1.34
C LYS A 74 27.20 2.35 1.57
N ARG A 75 26.65 1.17 1.87
CA ARG A 75 25.24 0.99 2.26
C ARG A 75 24.99 1.67 3.62
N GLN A 76 23.88 2.36 3.70
CA GLN A 76 23.36 2.97 4.92
C GLN A 76 21.87 2.63 5.08
N SER A 77 21.44 2.43 6.31
CA SER A 77 20.05 2.22 6.67
C SER A 77 19.72 3.08 7.88
N MET A 78 18.61 3.82 7.81
CA MET A 78 18.12 4.67 8.88
C MET A 78 16.65 4.39 9.13
N ARG A 79 16.25 4.28 10.38
CA ARG A 79 14.85 4.14 10.75
C ARG A 79 14.10 5.44 10.45
N LEU A 80 12.92 5.34 9.85
CA LEU A 80 12.01 6.46 9.65
C LEU A 80 11.28 6.82 10.95
N ASP A 81 11.09 8.12 11.19
CA ASP A 81 10.20 8.63 12.24
C ASP A 81 8.78 8.65 11.69
N ILE A 82 7.99 7.66 12.09
CA ILE A 82 6.61 7.47 11.64
C ILE A 82 5.67 7.65 12.84
N ARG A 83 4.72 8.57 12.72
CA ARG A 83 3.77 8.91 13.78
C ARG A 83 2.33 8.81 13.29
N PRO A 84 1.36 8.56 14.17
CA PRO A 84 -0.06 8.64 13.80
C PRO A 84 -0.41 10.03 13.25
N GLY A 85 -1.24 10.06 12.21
CA GLY A 85 -1.80 11.28 11.64
C GLY A 85 -3.15 11.66 12.25
N SER A 86 -3.88 12.55 11.58
CA SER A 86 -5.17 13.09 12.04
C SER A 86 -6.33 12.10 11.99
N GLN A 87 -6.19 11.00 11.28
CA GLN A 87 -7.23 9.99 11.08
C GLN A 87 -6.70 8.58 11.35
N THR A 88 -7.60 7.67 11.76
CA THR A 88 -7.30 6.25 11.85
C THR A 88 -6.77 5.73 10.51
N GLY A 89 -5.68 4.95 10.53
CA GLY A 89 -5.05 4.42 9.31
C GLY A 89 -4.22 5.43 8.52
N MET A 90 -4.06 6.65 9.03
CA MET A 90 -3.17 7.66 8.48
C MET A 90 -1.93 7.82 9.35
N TYR A 91 -0.77 7.94 8.73
CA TYR A 91 0.51 8.13 9.40
C TYR A 91 1.30 9.20 8.68
N VAL A 92 2.09 9.95 9.44
CA VAL A 92 3.00 10.97 8.92
C VAL A 92 4.43 10.48 9.04
N VAL A 93 5.21 10.68 7.99
CA VAL A 93 6.62 10.26 7.92
C VAL A 93 7.48 11.49 7.92
N HIS A 94 8.30 11.62 8.98
CA HIS A 94 9.32 12.65 9.06
C HIS A 94 10.65 12.05 8.61
N TRP A 95 11.24 12.65 7.60
CA TRP A 95 12.53 12.25 7.08
C TRP A 95 13.24 13.44 6.45
N GLN A 96 14.48 13.61 6.80
CA GLN A 96 15.37 14.57 6.19
C GLN A 96 16.40 13.83 5.36
N ARG A 97 16.37 14.07 4.06
CA ARG A 97 17.32 13.45 3.15
C ARG A 97 18.73 13.89 3.48
N PRO A 98 19.69 12.95 3.63
CA PRO A 98 21.09 13.29 3.64
C PRO A 98 21.52 14.00 2.35
N ALA A 99 22.49 14.92 2.46
CA ALA A 99 22.91 15.80 1.36
C ALA A 99 23.39 15.03 0.13
N THR A 100 23.88 13.81 0.31
CA THR A 100 24.46 12.97 -0.75
C THR A 100 23.86 11.57 -0.74
N GLY A 101 24.07 10.83 -1.82
CA GLY A 101 23.66 9.45 -1.96
C GLY A 101 22.33 9.27 -2.70
N ARG A 102 22.10 8.05 -3.13
CA ARG A 102 20.83 7.57 -3.64
C ARG A 102 20.04 6.95 -2.50
N TRP A 103 18.77 7.26 -2.41
CA TRP A 103 17.93 6.83 -1.29
C TRP A 103 16.60 6.27 -1.78
N VAL A 104 16.12 5.25 -1.09
CA VAL A 104 14.77 4.74 -1.19
C VAL A 104 14.18 4.60 0.21
N LEU A 105 12.89 4.90 0.39
CA LEU A 105 12.19 4.62 1.63
C LEU A 105 11.42 3.31 1.45
N VAL A 106 11.58 2.41 2.41
CA VAL A 106 10.85 1.14 2.47
C VAL A 106 9.90 1.23 3.64
N ILE A 107 8.60 1.28 3.36
CA ILE A 107 7.54 1.49 4.35
C ILE A 107 6.67 0.26 4.37
N ASN A 108 6.60 -0.39 5.51
CA ASN A 108 5.83 -1.61 5.73
C ASN A 108 4.59 -1.31 6.54
N SER A 109 3.46 -1.87 6.15
CA SER A 109 2.27 -1.95 7.00
C SER A 109 1.97 -3.40 7.32
N GLY A 110 1.41 -3.64 8.52
CA GLY A 110 1.10 -5.00 8.93
C GLY A 110 0.22 -5.07 10.16
N TYR A 111 -0.08 -6.28 10.56
CA TYR A 111 -0.88 -6.57 11.73
C TYR A 111 -0.21 -7.71 12.53
N GLN A 112 -0.16 -7.58 13.86
CA GLN A 112 0.41 -8.59 14.76
C GLN A 112 1.82 -9.07 14.37
N GLY A 113 2.68 -8.17 13.87
CA GLY A 113 4.06 -8.49 13.49
C GLY A 113 4.23 -9.09 12.08
N VAL A 114 3.14 -9.30 11.35
CA VAL A 114 3.17 -9.77 9.96
C VAL A 114 3.04 -8.57 9.02
N THR A 115 3.97 -8.43 8.07
CA THR A 115 3.89 -7.41 7.02
C THR A 115 2.88 -7.81 5.96
N ASP A 116 1.85 -6.99 5.78
CA ASP A 116 0.78 -7.19 4.80
C ASP A 116 1.09 -6.53 3.46
N ALA A 117 1.68 -5.32 3.52
CA ALA A 117 1.99 -4.52 2.35
C ALA A 117 3.28 -3.73 2.55
N THR A 118 4.01 -3.51 1.47
CA THR A 118 5.20 -2.64 1.44
C THR A 118 5.02 -1.59 0.36
N ALA A 119 5.33 -0.34 0.69
CA ALA A 119 5.52 0.72 -0.29
C ALA A 119 7.02 1.04 -0.38
N VAL A 120 7.51 1.16 -1.60
CA VAL A 120 8.88 1.58 -1.90
C VAL A 120 8.80 2.95 -2.56
N VAL A 121 9.46 3.93 -1.95
CA VAL A 121 9.47 5.33 -2.40
C VAL A 121 10.87 5.68 -2.85
N GLU A 122 11.04 5.87 -4.15
CA GLU A 122 12.31 6.30 -4.72
C GLU A 122 12.48 7.81 -4.56
N ILE A 123 13.64 8.22 -4.10
CA ILE A 123 13.96 9.63 -3.85
C ILE A 123 14.76 10.18 -5.01
N SER A 124 14.30 11.30 -5.57
CA SER A 124 14.98 12.01 -6.63
C SER A 124 16.31 12.62 -6.17
N PRO A 125 17.24 12.93 -7.07
CA PRO A 125 18.45 13.67 -6.73
C PRO A 125 18.18 15.03 -6.08
N THR A 126 17.05 15.65 -6.34
CA THR A 126 16.63 16.92 -5.74
C THR A 126 15.99 16.76 -4.36
N GLY A 127 15.74 15.53 -3.90
CA GLY A 127 15.21 15.22 -2.57
C GLY A 127 13.71 15.00 -2.50
N GLY A 128 12.97 15.20 -3.60
CA GLY A 128 11.55 14.87 -3.68
C GLY A 128 11.31 13.38 -3.97
N VAL A 129 10.04 12.98 -3.99
CA VAL A 129 9.64 11.65 -4.43
C VAL A 129 9.72 11.57 -5.96
N ALA A 130 10.47 10.60 -6.47
CA ALA A 130 10.58 10.32 -7.91
C ALA A 130 9.56 9.26 -8.36
N ASN A 131 9.35 8.23 -7.55
CA ASN A 131 8.44 7.14 -7.87
C ASN A 131 7.94 6.48 -6.58
N VAL A 132 6.74 5.89 -6.64
CA VAL A 132 6.17 5.06 -5.58
C VAL A 132 5.71 3.75 -6.17
N THR A 133 6.20 2.65 -5.64
CA THR A 133 5.82 1.30 -6.06
C THR A 133 5.31 0.51 -4.87
N VAL A 134 4.15 -0.12 -5.01
CA VAL A 134 3.67 -1.15 -4.09
C VAL A 134 3.85 -2.50 -4.78
N PRO A 135 4.88 -3.28 -4.41
CA PRO A 135 5.10 -4.60 -5.02
C PRO A 135 3.91 -5.51 -4.80
N THR A 136 3.50 -6.23 -5.83
CA THR A 136 2.32 -7.08 -5.80
C THR A 136 2.62 -8.52 -6.18
N ARG A 137 1.71 -9.42 -5.82
CA ARG A 137 1.71 -10.83 -6.23
C ARG A 137 0.29 -11.27 -6.54
N ALA A 138 0.16 -12.30 -7.36
CA ALA A 138 -1.10 -13.00 -7.52
C ALA A 138 -1.49 -13.74 -6.22
N LEU A 139 -2.77 -13.65 -5.87
CA LEU A 139 -3.38 -14.34 -4.74
C LEU A 139 -4.37 -15.39 -5.26
N THR A 140 -4.81 -16.29 -4.39
CA THR A 140 -5.85 -17.27 -4.69
C THR A 140 -7.13 -16.56 -5.13
N GLY A 141 -7.85 -17.13 -6.11
CA GLY A 141 -9.08 -16.53 -6.65
C GLY A 141 -8.85 -15.40 -7.67
N GLY A 142 -7.62 -15.25 -8.21
CA GLY A 142 -7.33 -14.28 -9.27
C GLY A 142 -7.11 -12.84 -8.78
N TRP A 143 -7.07 -12.63 -7.48
CA TRP A 143 -6.77 -11.34 -6.89
C TRP A 143 -5.29 -10.97 -7.02
N ILE A 144 -5.01 -9.67 -7.03
CA ILE A 144 -3.66 -9.14 -6.91
C ILE A 144 -3.57 -8.45 -5.54
N GLY A 145 -2.60 -8.83 -4.75
CA GLY A 145 -2.36 -8.22 -3.43
C GLY A 145 -0.91 -7.80 -3.26
N PRO A 146 -0.63 -6.91 -2.29
CA PRO A 146 0.73 -6.48 -1.99
C PRO A 146 1.59 -7.65 -1.50
N ARG A 147 2.89 -7.47 -1.59
CA ARG A 147 3.89 -8.36 -1.02
C ARG A 147 5.03 -7.56 -0.36
N PRO A 148 5.78 -8.16 0.55
CA PRO A 148 7.04 -7.60 1.01
C PRO A 148 8.03 -7.43 -0.16
N VAL A 149 8.93 -6.46 -0.01
CA VAL A 149 10.06 -6.26 -0.91
C VAL A 149 11.27 -7.05 -0.40
N ALA A 150 12.01 -7.70 -1.31
CA ALA A 150 13.22 -8.41 -0.94
C ALA A 150 14.44 -7.44 -0.89
N ALA A 151 15.45 -7.77 -0.07
CA ALA A 151 16.65 -6.95 0.03
C ALA A 151 17.35 -6.75 -1.32
N ALA A 152 17.44 -7.79 -2.16
CA ALA A 152 18.01 -7.70 -3.49
C ALA A 152 17.26 -6.75 -4.43
N GLU A 153 15.95 -6.57 -4.24
CA GLU A 153 15.15 -5.61 -5.00
C GLU A 153 15.48 -4.16 -4.59
N ILE A 154 15.72 -3.94 -3.28
CA ILE A 154 16.16 -2.64 -2.77
C ILE A 154 17.55 -2.31 -3.30
N ASP A 155 18.46 -3.29 -3.31
CA ASP A 155 19.81 -3.11 -3.85
C ASP A 155 19.77 -2.78 -5.35
N ALA A 156 18.91 -3.45 -6.12
CA ALA A 156 18.70 -3.14 -7.53
C ALA A 156 18.23 -1.69 -7.75
N LEU A 157 17.30 -1.18 -6.93
CA LEU A 157 16.86 0.21 -7.00
C LEU A 157 17.98 1.19 -6.68
N LEU A 158 18.78 0.90 -5.65
CA LEU A 158 19.93 1.74 -5.27
C LEU A 158 21.03 1.75 -6.34
N GLU A 159 21.12 0.71 -7.17
CA GLU A 159 21.97 0.65 -8.35
C GLU A 159 21.35 1.32 -9.59
N GLY A 160 20.09 1.77 -9.49
CA GLY A 160 19.37 2.43 -10.59
C GLY A 160 18.62 1.49 -11.52
N ARG A 161 18.42 0.25 -11.10
CA ARG A 161 17.57 -0.72 -11.81
C ARG A 161 16.13 -0.61 -11.31
N ALA A 162 15.15 -0.71 -12.20
CA ALA A 162 13.73 -0.70 -11.81
C ALA A 162 13.35 -1.98 -11.04
N LEU A 163 12.35 -1.88 -10.16
CA LEU A 163 11.70 -3.06 -9.60
C LEU A 163 11.05 -3.87 -10.73
N ALA A 164 11.26 -5.19 -10.69
CA ALA A 164 10.53 -6.09 -11.58
C ALA A 164 9.02 -5.99 -11.26
N SER A 165 8.27 -5.26 -12.08
CA SER A 165 6.82 -5.34 -12.04
C SER A 165 6.42 -6.71 -12.56
N VAL A 166 5.65 -7.49 -11.78
CA VAL A 166 4.89 -8.61 -12.35
C VAL A 166 3.85 -7.96 -13.26
N GLY A 167 4.21 -7.85 -14.55
CA GLY A 167 3.36 -7.23 -15.55
C GLY A 167 2.04 -7.97 -15.60
N THR A 168 0.98 -7.32 -15.19
CA THR A 168 -0.36 -7.69 -15.58
C THR A 168 -0.48 -7.35 -17.07
N GLN A 169 -0.08 -8.26 -17.94
CA GLN A 169 -0.59 -8.24 -19.31
C GLN A 169 -2.09 -8.51 -19.21
N MET A 170 -2.88 -7.46 -19.12
CA MET A 170 -4.29 -7.54 -19.47
C MET A 170 -4.34 -7.89 -20.96
N LYS A 171 -4.49 -9.19 -21.24
CA LYS A 171 -4.84 -9.67 -22.56
C LYS A 171 -6.21 -9.12 -22.87
N ALA A 172 -6.27 -8.06 -23.68
CA ALA A 172 -7.52 -7.57 -24.22
C ALA A 172 -8.15 -8.73 -24.99
N ALA A 173 -9.29 -9.22 -24.51
CA ALA A 173 -10.15 -10.13 -25.27
C ALA A 173 -10.69 -9.34 -26.47
N ARG A 174 -10.37 -9.81 -27.68
CA ARG A 174 -11.01 -9.42 -28.94
C ARG A 174 -12.35 -10.14 -29.08
#